data_4afa7ec52abd0baceb0b99765fee08b2
#
_entry.id   4afa7ec52abd0baceb0b99765fee08b2
#
_cell.length_a   1.000
_cell.length_b   1.000
_cell.length_c   1.000
_cell.angle_alpha   90.00
_cell.angle_beta   90.00
_cell.angle_gamma   90.00
#
_symmetry.space_group_name_H-M   'P 1'
#
loop_
_entity.id
_entity.type
_entity.pdbx_description
1 polymer ?
#
loop_
_entity_poly.entity_id
_entity_poly.type
_entity_poly.pdbx_seq_one_letter_code
_entity_poly.pdbx_strand_id
1 'polypeptide(L)'
;VLENQDLQDSIKPQKVEFHSLNFNSTLHWQPGRAREARDAVYFVQFKVYGQSMWQNKDDCWGIRNHVCDLTNETSDVQEPYYGRVKAVSAGIYSSWSLSCRFTPWRETVIGPPTVTVVHSNKSIILKLQAPHSPFKRKRGSKIPMTNYYDLLYQVFIINNFLDEQHKVLVYEGKDKVIKIEDLRRGVSYCVMAKMYVPMLDRSSAYSSRQCTVL
;
A
#
# COMPACT_ATOMS: atom_id res chain seq x y z
N VAL A 1 19.06 37.57 -12.21
CA VAL A 1 19.64 36.24 -11.95
C VAL A 1 19.11 35.68 -10.63
N LEU A 2 19.08 36.48 -9.55
CA LEU A 2 18.53 36.09 -8.25
C LEU A 2 17.02 35.81 -8.30
N GLU A 3 16.25 36.67 -8.96
CA GLU A 3 14.80 36.49 -9.12
C GLU A 3 14.44 35.18 -9.82
N ASN A 4 15.21 34.76 -10.82
CA ASN A 4 14.97 33.53 -11.55
C ASN A 4 15.28 32.29 -10.70
N GLN A 5 16.32 32.33 -9.86
CA GLN A 5 16.67 31.27 -8.93
C GLN A 5 15.59 31.11 -7.84
N ASP A 6 15.12 32.22 -7.26
CA ASP A 6 14.05 32.22 -6.27
C ASP A 6 12.75 31.62 -6.85
N LEU A 7 12.45 31.92 -8.13
CA LEU A 7 11.27 31.39 -8.78
C LEU A 7 11.43 29.87 -9.06
N GLN A 8 12.60 29.41 -9.49
CA GLN A 8 12.91 27.99 -9.64
C GLN A 8 12.73 27.23 -8.32
N ASP A 9 13.23 27.76 -7.21
CA ASP A 9 13.08 27.16 -5.89
C ASP A 9 11.63 27.17 -5.43
N SER A 10 10.87 28.21 -5.77
CA SER A 10 9.49 28.37 -5.34
C SER A 10 8.49 27.44 -6.06
N ILE A 11 8.82 26.96 -7.25
CA ILE A 11 8.00 25.99 -7.98
C ILE A 11 8.48 24.53 -7.79
N LYS A 12 9.59 24.33 -7.11
CA LYS A 12 10.17 23.01 -6.86
C LYS A 12 9.18 22.11 -6.13
N PRO A 13 8.93 20.87 -6.60
CA PRO A 13 8.05 19.93 -5.92
C PRO A 13 8.48 19.66 -4.49
N GLN A 14 7.52 19.49 -3.60
CA GLN A 14 7.74 19.25 -2.19
C GLN A 14 7.20 17.88 -1.77
N LYS A 15 7.75 17.34 -0.69
CA LYS A 15 7.31 16.08 -0.08
C LYS A 15 7.23 14.95 -1.11
N VAL A 16 8.29 14.77 -1.88
CA VAL A 16 8.40 13.67 -2.84
C VAL A 16 8.59 12.37 -2.06
N GLU A 17 7.62 11.47 -2.12
CA GLU A 17 7.65 10.24 -1.34
C GLU A 17 6.92 9.11 -2.05
N PHE A 18 7.36 7.89 -1.79
CA PHE A 18 6.66 6.69 -2.25
C PHE A 18 5.53 6.32 -1.30
N HIS A 19 4.39 5.95 -1.87
CA HIS A 19 3.30 5.29 -1.16
C HIS A 19 3.14 3.89 -1.75
N SER A 20 3.09 2.87 -0.92
CA SER A 20 3.03 1.50 -1.39
C SER A 20 2.04 0.68 -0.57
N LEU A 21 1.12 0.03 -1.29
CA LEU A 21 0.15 -0.91 -0.72
C LEU A 21 0.20 -2.20 -1.53
N ASN A 22 0.52 -3.32 -0.88
CA ASN A 22 0.65 -4.62 -1.52
C ASN A 22 1.52 -4.58 -2.78
N PHE A 23 2.62 -3.81 -2.75
CA PHE A 23 3.54 -3.55 -3.86
C PHE A 23 2.98 -2.72 -5.01
N ASN A 24 1.78 -2.17 -4.89
CA ASN A 24 1.37 -1.07 -5.74
C ASN A 24 2.08 0.18 -5.23
N SER A 25 3.10 0.62 -5.96
CA SER A 25 4.03 1.65 -5.51
C SER A 25 3.91 2.88 -6.40
N THR A 26 3.55 3.99 -5.79
CA THR A 26 3.31 5.26 -6.47
C THR A 26 4.16 6.36 -5.83
N LEU A 27 4.71 7.22 -6.67
CA LEU A 27 5.45 8.39 -6.23
C LEU A 27 4.49 9.58 -6.14
N HIS A 28 4.46 10.23 -4.98
CA HIS A 28 3.60 11.36 -4.68
C HIS A 28 4.43 12.59 -4.38
N TRP A 29 3.90 13.76 -4.68
CA TRP A 29 4.51 15.04 -4.33
C TRP A 29 3.46 16.13 -4.17
N GLN A 30 3.89 17.23 -3.62
CA GLN A 30 3.09 18.44 -3.50
C GLN A 30 3.66 19.52 -4.42
N PRO A 31 2.83 20.45 -4.91
CA PRO A 31 3.32 21.58 -5.70
C PRO A 31 4.23 22.48 -4.88
N GLY A 32 5.09 23.21 -5.56
CA GLY A 32 5.88 24.29 -4.94
C GLY A 32 4.99 25.37 -4.33
N ARG A 33 5.59 26.24 -3.54
CA ARG A 33 4.87 27.28 -2.78
C ARG A 33 4.32 28.39 -3.64
N ALA A 34 4.94 28.66 -4.80
CA ALA A 34 4.58 29.77 -5.65
C ALA A 34 3.21 29.57 -6.29
N ARG A 35 2.55 30.68 -6.59
CA ARG A 35 1.30 30.69 -7.34
C ARG A 35 1.47 30.06 -8.74
N GLU A 36 2.61 30.28 -9.35
CA GLU A 36 2.99 29.75 -10.65
C GLU A 36 3.06 28.22 -10.66
N ALA A 37 3.27 27.59 -9.50
CA ALA A 37 3.29 26.15 -9.38
C ALA A 37 1.93 25.49 -9.64
N ARG A 38 0.84 26.24 -9.63
CA ARG A 38 -0.52 25.71 -9.89
C ARG A 38 -0.68 25.20 -11.32
N ASP A 39 0.01 25.84 -12.27
CA ASP A 39 -0.04 25.48 -13.69
C ASP A 39 1.20 24.68 -14.14
N ALA A 40 1.96 24.19 -13.19
CA ALA A 40 3.16 23.43 -13.48
C ALA A 40 2.84 22.07 -14.09
N VAL A 41 3.73 21.62 -14.97
CA VAL A 41 3.82 20.23 -15.41
C VAL A 41 5.03 19.58 -14.77
N TYR A 42 4.95 18.27 -14.57
CA TYR A 42 5.96 17.53 -13.82
C TYR A 42 6.60 16.45 -14.67
N PHE A 43 7.86 16.18 -14.37
CA PHE A 43 8.66 15.16 -15.02
C PHE A 43 9.24 14.25 -13.96
N VAL A 44 9.08 12.94 -14.15
CA VAL A 44 9.48 11.94 -13.15
C VAL A 44 10.59 11.07 -13.68
N GLN A 45 11.61 10.88 -12.87
CA GLN A 45 12.68 9.91 -13.11
C GLN A 45 12.82 8.98 -11.91
N PHE A 46 13.37 7.81 -12.17
CA PHE A 46 13.61 6.79 -11.14
C PHE A 46 14.94 6.11 -11.40
N LYS A 47 15.50 5.48 -10.37
CA LYS A 47 16.65 4.58 -10.51
C LYS A 47 16.71 3.59 -9.34
N VAL A 48 17.41 2.49 -9.55
CA VAL A 48 17.87 1.60 -8.49
C VAL A 48 19.05 2.26 -7.77
N TYR A 49 19.09 2.17 -6.46
CA TYR A 49 20.22 2.65 -5.67
C TYR A 49 21.54 2.05 -6.18
N GLY A 50 22.55 2.89 -6.32
CA GLY A 50 23.86 2.50 -6.82
C GLY A 50 24.01 2.59 -8.34
N GLN A 51 22.94 2.71 -9.10
CA GLN A 51 23.03 3.02 -10.53
C GLN A 51 23.42 4.48 -10.74
N SER A 52 24.24 4.73 -11.77
CA SER A 52 24.71 6.08 -12.08
C SER A 52 23.70 6.91 -12.85
N MET A 53 22.85 6.28 -13.65
CA MET A 53 21.93 6.95 -14.56
C MET A 53 20.48 6.88 -14.10
N TRP A 54 19.80 8.04 -14.19
CA TRP A 54 18.38 8.14 -14.01
C TRP A 54 17.62 7.75 -15.27
N GLN A 55 16.49 7.10 -15.11
CA GLN A 55 15.61 6.72 -16.21
C GLN A 55 14.35 7.59 -16.18
N ASN A 56 13.90 8.01 -17.36
CA ASN A 56 12.66 8.73 -17.50
C ASN A 56 11.46 7.78 -17.32
N LYS A 57 10.45 8.21 -16.59
CA LYS A 57 9.16 7.54 -16.61
C LYS A 57 8.30 8.20 -17.69
N ASP A 58 8.18 7.55 -18.84
CA ASP A 58 7.54 8.16 -20.02
C ASP A 58 6.07 8.51 -19.79
N ASP A 59 5.34 7.69 -19.04
CA ASP A 59 3.94 7.94 -18.69
C ASP A 59 3.75 9.15 -17.76
N CYS A 60 4.82 9.58 -17.10
CA CYS A 60 4.83 10.70 -16.18
C CYS A 60 5.76 11.81 -16.67
N TRP A 61 5.75 12.09 -17.96
CA TRP A 61 6.59 13.09 -18.59
C TRP A 61 5.72 14.24 -19.09
N GLY A 62 5.73 15.33 -18.37
CA GLY A 62 4.89 16.50 -18.65
C GLY A 62 3.45 16.35 -18.16
N ILE A 63 3.27 15.74 -16.99
CA ILE A 63 1.94 15.52 -16.38
C ILE A 63 1.59 16.64 -15.40
N ARG A 64 0.30 16.85 -15.22
CA ARG A 64 -0.22 17.83 -14.24
C ARG A 64 -0.58 17.20 -12.91
N ASN A 65 -0.85 15.90 -12.87
CA ASN A 65 -1.13 15.16 -11.64
C ASN A 65 0.10 15.14 -10.73
N HIS A 66 -0.15 15.00 -9.44
CA HIS A 66 0.90 14.95 -8.41
C HIS A 66 1.22 13.52 -7.98
N VAL A 67 1.02 12.57 -8.88
CA VAL A 67 1.18 11.15 -8.62
C VAL A 67 1.71 10.46 -9.88
N CYS A 68 2.62 9.52 -9.68
CA CYS A 68 3.17 8.71 -10.77
C CYS A 68 3.27 7.24 -10.33
N ASP A 69 2.66 6.36 -11.10
CA ASP A 69 2.70 4.92 -10.82
C ASP A 69 4.04 4.34 -11.26
N LEU A 70 4.83 3.87 -10.29
CA LEU A 70 6.13 3.23 -10.50
C LEU A 70 6.10 1.76 -10.10
N THR A 71 4.93 1.14 -10.08
CA THR A 71 4.76 -0.26 -9.65
C THR A 71 5.63 -1.20 -10.47
N ASN A 72 5.60 -1.09 -11.79
CA ASN A 72 6.38 -1.98 -12.66
C ASN A 72 7.88 -1.71 -12.56
N GLU A 73 8.27 -0.43 -12.42
CA GLU A 73 9.66 0.00 -12.33
C GLU A 73 10.31 -0.39 -11.01
N THR A 74 9.49 -0.67 -9.97
CA THR A 74 9.95 -1.13 -8.65
C THR A 74 9.58 -2.59 -8.39
N SER A 75 9.43 -3.40 -9.43
CA SER A 75 8.97 -4.79 -9.36
C SER A 75 9.96 -5.73 -8.70
N ASP A 76 11.25 -5.44 -8.73
CA ASP A 76 12.22 -6.13 -7.88
C ASP A 76 12.09 -5.57 -6.46
N VAL A 77 11.27 -6.24 -5.66
CA VAL A 77 10.84 -5.73 -4.36
C VAL A 77 11.94 -5.69 -3.31
N GLN A 78 13.05 -6.38 -3.54
CA GLN A 78 14.20 -6.39 -2.63
C GLN A 78 15.17 -5.24 -2.90
N GLU A 79 15.08 -4.61 -4.08
CA GLU A 79 15.96 -3.51 -4.45
C GLU A 79 15.53 -2.19 -3.82
N PRO A 80 16.49 -1.34 -3.42
CA PRO A 80 16.19 0.04 -3.02
C PRO A 80 16.14 0.95 -4.23
N TYR A 81 15.18 1.87 -4.24
CA TYR A 81 14.93 2.80 -5.34
C TYR A 81 14.92 4.24 -4.88
N TYR A 82 15.18 5.15 -5.82
CA TYR A 82 14.91 6.57 -5.71
C TYR A 82 13.97 7.01 -6.82
N GLY A 83 13.08 7.93 -6.47
CA GLY A 83 12.33 8.71 -7.43
C GLY A 83 12.69 10.18 -7.32
N ARG A 84 12.57 10.94 -8.41
CA ARG A 84 12.72 12.39 -8.37
C ARG A 84 11.77 13.06 -9.35
N VAL A 85 11.39 14.27 -9.01
CA VAL A 85 10.42 15.06 -9.76
C VAL A 85 10.96 16.46 -9.96
N LYS A 86 10.77 17.02 -11.15
CA LYS A 86 10.96 18.44 -11.40
C LYS A 86 9.68 19.05 -11.96
N ALA A 87 9.51 20.33 -11.71
CA ALA A 87 8.40 21.12 -12.22
C ALA A 87 8.86 22.07 -13.32
N VAL A 88 7.98 22.30 -14.28
CA VAL A 88 8.16 23.33 -15.30
C VAL A 88 6.89 24.18 -15.35
N SER A 89 7.03 25.49 -15.24
CA SER A 89 5.93 26.44 -15.32
C SER A 89 6.39 27.72 -15.98
N ALA A 90 5.63 28.21 -16.96
CA ALA A 90 5.92 29.47 -17.67
C ALA A 90 7.38 29.59 -18.16
N GLY A 91 7.93 28.51 -18.70
CA GLY A 91 9.32 28.44 -19.19
C GLY A 91 10.39 28.35 -18.12
N ILE A 92 10.00 28.22 -16.85
CA ILE A 92 10.91 28.09 -15.72
C ILE A 92 11.00 26.63 -15.29
N TYR A 93 12.21 26.14 -15.09
CA TYR A 93 12.51 24.76 -14.68
C TYR A 93 12.98 24.75 -13.24
N SER A 94 12.34 23.95 -12.40
CA SER A 94 12.84 23.70 -11.06
C SER A 94 14.06 22.75 -11.09
N SER A 95 14.80 22.70 -10.00
CA SER A 95 15.71 21.57 -9.76
C SER A 95 14.91 20.31 -9.44
N TRP A 96 15.60 19.17 -9.47
CA TRP A 96 15.00 17.89 -9.09
C TRP A 96 14.77 17.82 -7.57
N SER A 97 13.60 17.33 -7.17
CA SER A 97 13.30 16.97 -5.79
C SER A 97 13.36 15.45 -5.64
N LEU A 98 14.19 14.99 -4.72
CA LEU A 98 14.41 13.56 -4.50
C LEU A 98 13.50 13.00 -3.42
N SER A 99 13.05 11.76 -3.63
CA SER A 99 12.46 10.96 -2.57
C SER A 99 13.52 10.44 -1.59
N CYS A 100 13.08 9.94 -0.43
CA CYS A 100 13.91 9.05 0.36
C CYS A 100 14.11 7.73 -0.38
N ARG A 101 15.13 6.97 0.04
CA ARG A 101 15.34 5.60 -0.45
C ARG A 101 14.12 4.77 -0.11
N PHE A 102 13.65 3.99 -1.07
CA PHE A 102 12.46 3.17 -0.95
C PHE A 102 12.76 1.72 -1.33
N THR A 103 12.60 0.81 -0.38
CA THR A 103 12.71 -0.63 -0.61
C THR A 103 11.32 -1.24 -0.45
N PRO A 104 10.68 -1.68 -1.54
CA PRO A 104 9.29 -2.15 -1.48
C PRO A 104 9.03 -3.21 -0.43
N TRP A 105 9.91 -4.21 -0.33
CA TRP A 105 9.73 -5.31 0.63
C TRP A 105 9.68 -4.83 2.09
N ARG A 106 10.46 -3.80 2.42
CA ARG A 106 10.51 -3.26 3.80
C ARG A 106 9.40 -2.27 4.09
N GLU A 107 8.94 -1.55 3.06
CA GLU A 107 8.15 -0.34 3.28
C GLU A 107 6.70 -0.45 2.77
N THR A 108 6.39 -1.46 1.93
CA THR A 108 5.02 -1.62 1.48
C THR A 108 4.09 -1.92 2.66
N VAL A 109 2.93 -1.31 2.65
CA VAL A 109 1.86 -1.63 3.58
C VAL A 109 1.17 -2.90 3.09
N ILE A 110 1.02 -3.90 3.97
CA ILE A 110 0.22 -5.08 3.68
C ILE A 110 -1.24 -4.74 3.96
N GLY A 111 -2.09 -4.95 2.97
CA GLY A 111 -3.53 -4.74 3.13
C GLY A 111 -4.20 -5.88 3.91
N PRO A 112 -5.44 -5.66 4.35
CA PRO A 112 -6.19 -6.68 5.08
C PRO A 112 -6.56 -7.87 4.20
N PRO A 113 -6.81 -9.04 4.80
CA PRO A 113 -7.34 -10.18 4.08
C PRO A 113 -8.82 -9.98 3.75
N THR A 114 -9.31 -10.76 2.80
CA THR A 114 -10.75 -10.90 2.54
C THR A 114 -11.30 -12.02 3.41
N VAL A 115 -12.38 -11.74 4.13
CA VAL A 115 -13.06 -12.69 5.00
C VAL A 115 -14.44 -12.97 4.44
N THR A 116 -14.76 -14.25 4.22
CA THR A 116 -16.09 -14.69 3.80
C THR A 116 -16.65 -15.62 4.85
N VAL A 117 -17.84 -15.30 5.38
CA VAL A 117 -18.55 -16.12 6.37
C VAL A 117 -19.43 -17.12 5.65
N VAL A 118 -19.27 -18.40 6.02
CA VAL A 118 -20.13 -19.49 5.58
C VAL A 118 -20.78 -20.10 6.80
N HIS A 119 -22.11 -20.18 6.81
CA HIS A 119 -22.86 -20.66 7.97
C HIS A 119 -22.83 -22.18 8.11
N SER A 120 -22.75 -22.63 9.36
CA SER A 120 -23.20 -23.96 9.77
C SER A 120 -24.09 -23.82 11.00
N ASN A 121 -24.90 -24.85 11.31
CA ASN A 121 -25.92 -24.77 12.35
C ASN A 121 -25.41 -24.49 13.78
N LYS A 122 -24.12 -24.63 14.03
CA LYS A 122 -23.52 -24.49 15.38
C LYS A 122 -22.16 -23.82 15.39
N SER A 123 -21.67 -23.44 14.23
CA SER A 123 -20.33 -22.88 14.08
C SER A 123 -20.27 -21.85 12.96
N ILE A 124 -19.28 -20.99 13.03
CA ILE A 124 -18.97 -20.08 11.94
C ILE A 124 -17.77 -20.66 11.17
N ILE A 125 -17.96 -20.88 9.86
CA ILE A 125 -16.90 -21.26 8.97
C ILE A 125 -16.46 -20.01 8.21
N LEU A 126 -15.16 -19.72 8.23
CA LEU A 126 -14.58 -18.58 7.56
C LEU A 126 -13.67 -19.05 6.43
N LYS A 127 -13.80 -18.39 5.28
CA LYS A 127 -12.82 -18.47 4.20
C LYS A 127 -11.98 -17.21 4.22
N LEU A 128 -10.67 -17.38 4.29
CA LEU A 128 -9.69 -16.30 4.37
C LEU A 128 -8.87 -16.26 3.09
N GLN A 129 -8.69 -15.06 2.57
CA GLN A 129 -7.86 -14.85 1.39
C GLN A 129 -6.92 -13.68 1.63
N ALA A 130 -5.62 -13.94 1.51
CA ALA A 130 -4.59 -12.89 1.59
C ALA A 130 -4.69 -11.95 0.39
N PRO A 131 -4.26 -10.69 0.55
CA PRO A 131 -4.20 -9.78 -0.57
C PRO A 131 -3.19 -10.23 -1.62
N HIS A 132 -3.40 -9.81 -2.86
CA HIS A 132 -2.53 -10.10 -3.99
C HIS A 132 -1.62 -8.91 -4.29
N SER A 133 -0.42 -9.22 -4.80
CA SER A 133 0.43 -8.22 -5.44
C SER A 133 -0.12 -7.84 -6.83
N PRO A 134 0.34 -6.74 -7.43
CA PRO A 134 -0.02 -6.39 -8.80
C PRO A 134 0.69 -7.26 -9.85
N PHE A 135 1.67 -8.06 -9.44
CA PHE A 135 2.50 -8.84 -10.34
C PHE A 135 1.81 -10.14 -10.73
N LYS A 136 2.00 -10.54 -11.97
CA LYS A 136 1.34 -11.73 -12.54
C LYS A 136 2.34 -12.83 -12.82
N ARG A 137 1.90 -14.07 -12.62
CA ARG A 137 2.62 -15.26 -13.08
C ARG A 137 2.49 -15.37 -14.61
N LYS A 138 3.34 -16.19 -15.22
CA LYS A 138 3.30 -16.46 -16.67
C LYS A 138 1.90 -16.85 -17.18
N ARG A 139 1.08 -17.49 -16.35
CA ARG A 139 -0.29 -17.90 -16.67
C ARG A 139 -1.35 -16.81 -16.41
N GLY A 140 -0.95 -15.61 -16.04
CA GLY A 140 -1.85 -14.46 -15.86
C GLY A 140 -2.47 -14.28 -14.49
N SER A 141 -2.31 -15.23 -13.56
CA SER A 141 -2.80 -15.08 -12.18
C SER A 141 -1.90 -14.14 -11.37
N LYS A 142 -2.51 -13.30 -10.54
CA LYS A 142 -1.76 -12.43 -9.63
C LYS A 142 -1.05 -13.24 -8.54
N ILE A 143 0.15 -12.81 -8.20
CA ILE A 143 0.96 -13.44 -7.16
C ILE A 143 0.46 -12.95 -5.79
N PRO A 144 0.04 -13.85 -4.88
CA PRO A 144 -0.42 -13.42 -3.57
C PRO A 144 0.74 -12.91 -2.71
N MET A 145 0.43 -12.03 -1.78
CA MET A 145 1.43 -11.45 -0.87
C MET A 145 2.10 -12.51 0.01
N THR A 146 1.46 -13.65 0.22
CA THR A 146 2.03 -14.79 0.94
C THR A 146 3.27 -15.41 0.27
N ASN A 147 3.50 -15.12 -1.01
CA ASN A 147 4.72 -15.56 -1.70
C ASN A 147 5.95 -14.71 -1.33
N TYR A 148 5.75 -13.51 -0.78
CA TYR A 148 6.83 -12.58 -0.46
C TYR A 148 7.17 -12.54 1.02
N TYR A 149 6.21 -12.86 1.89
CA TYR A 149 6.35 -12.82 3.33
C TYR A 149 5.78 -14.07 3.96
N ASP A 150 6.30 -14.41 5.12
CA ASP A 150 5.68 -15.38 6.02
C ASP A 150 4.52 -14.70 6.75
N LEU A 151 3.34 -14.74 6.13
CA LEU A 151 2.15 -14.04 6.61
C LEU A 151 1.26 -14.96 7.42
N LEU A 152 0.76 -14.44 8.53
CA LEU A 152 -0.22 -15.11 9.37
C LEU A 152 -1.56 -14.36 9.30
N TYR A 153 -2.65 -15.11 9.25
CA TYR A 153 -3.99 -14.57 9.52
C TYR A 153 -4.18 -14.47 11.04
N GLN A 154 -4.69 -13.34 11.49
CA GLN A 154 -5.18 -13.17 12.84
C GLN A 154 -6.67 -12.86 12.77
N VAL A 155 -7.49 -13.76 13.33
CA VAL A 155 -8.95 -13.65 13.27
C VAL A 155 -9.49 -13.32 14.65
N PHE A 156 -10.33 -12.30 14.69
CA PHE A 156 -10.95 -11.79 15.91
C PHE A 156 -12.46 -11.91 15.83
N ILE A 157 -13.06 -12.22 16.97
CA ILE A 157 -14.50 -12.24 17.12
C ILE A 157 -14.93 -11.15 18.09
N ILE A 158 -16.07 -10.54 17.80
CA ILE A 158 -16.71 -9.57 18.66
C ILE A 158 -18.15 -10.04 18.85
N ASN A 159 -18.58 -10.13 20.11
CA ASN A 159 -19.99 -10.25 20.43
C ASN A 159 -20.65 -8.88 20.20
N ASN A 160 -21.75 -8.84 19.44
CA ASN A 160 -22.37 -7.60 18.99
C ASN A 160 -22.86 -6.69 20.13
N PHE A 161 -22.97 -7.21 21.34
CA PHE A 161 -23.33 -6.44 22.54
C PHE A 161 -22.12 -5.87 23.27
N LEU A 162 -20.90 -6.23 22.85
CA LEU A 162 -19.66 -5.75 23.44
C LEU A 162 -19.03 -4.72 22.54
N ASP A 163 -18.41 -3.73 23.16
CA ASP A 163 -17.66 -2.67 22.50
C ASP A 163 -16.48 -3.22 21.70
N GLU A 164 -16.03 -2.48 20.69
CA GLU A 164 -14.84 -2.85 19.87
C GLU A 164 -13.59 -3.17 20.69
N GLN A 165 -13.55 -2.67 21.92
CA GLN A 165 -12.45 -2.94 22.85
C GLN A 165 -12.40 -4.40 23.34
N HIS A 166 -13.44 -5.18 23.09
CA HIS A 166 -13.56 -6.57 23.56
C HIS A 166 -13.39 -7.58 22.42
N LYS A 167 -12.49 -7.27 21.47
CA LYS A 167 -12.09 -8.23 20.44
C LYS A 167 -11.31 -9.37 21.06
N VAL A 168 -11.68 -10.59 20.70
CA VAL A 168 -10.97 -11.79 21.14
C VAL A 168 -10.31 -12.46 19.94
N LEU A 169 -9.01 -12.68 20.04
CA LEU A 169 -8.28 -13.47 19.06
C LEU A 169 -8.71 -14.92 19.16
N VAL A 170 -9.27 -15.46 18.09
CA VAL A 170 -9.77 -16.85 18.06
C VAL A 170 -8.93 -17.75 17.16
N TYR A 171 -8.10 -17.19 16.29
CA TYR A 171 -7.23 -17.95 15.41
C TYR A 171 -6.03 -17.14 14.99
N GLU A 172 -4.88 -17.79 14.94
CA GLU A 172 -3.67 -17.30 14.32
C GLU A 172 -3.00 -18.43 13.55
N GLY A 173 -2.76 -18.24 12.26
CA GLY A 173 -2.11 -19.26 11.43
C GLY A 173 -2.25 -18.97 9.94
N LYS A 174 -2.01 -20.01 9.13
CA LYS A 174 -1.96 -19.92 7.67
C LYS A 174 -3.13 -20.62 6.97
N ASP A 175 -4.04 -21.22 7.71
CA ASP A 175 -5.17 -21.94 7.12
C ASP A 175 -6.13 -20.97 6.42
N LYS A 176 -6.56 -21.33 5.22
CA LYS A 176 -7.48 -20.52 4.42
C LYS A 176 -8.94 -20.74 4.79
N VAL A 177 -9.23 -21.84 5.49
CA VAL A 177 -10.57 -22.16 5.98
C VAL A 177 -10.44 -22.49 7.44
N ILE A 178 -11.19 -21.78 8.29
CA ILE A 178 -11.20 -22.02 9.72
C ILE A 178 -12.62 -22.17 10.21
N LYS A 179 -12.79 -22.89 11.33
CA LYS A 179 -14.06 -23.12 11.97
C LYS A 179 -14.00 -22.57 13.38
N ILE A 180 -14.96 -21.70 13.74
CA ILE A 180 -15.10 -21.18 15.08
C ILE A 180 -16.27 -21.93 15.76
N GLU A 181 -15.96 -22.66 16.81
CA GLU A 181 -16.89 -23.48 17.56
C GLU A 181 -17.22 -22.83 18.91
N ASP A 182 -18.09 -23.50 19.69
CA ASP A 182 -18.47 -23.09 21.04
C ASP A 182 -19.16 -21.72 21.14
N LEU A 183 -19.90 -21.36 20.09
CA LEU A 183 -20.68 -20.13 20.05
C LEU A 183 -22.13 -20.36 20.53
N ARG A 184 -22.70 -19.33 21.10
CA ARG A 184 -24.09 -19.37 21.61
C ARG A 184 -25.08 -19.12 20.48
N ARG A 185 -26.15 -19.93 20.45
CA ARG A 185 -27.27 -19.71 19.54
C ARG A 185 -28.03 -18.45 19.90
N GLY A 186 -28.60 -17.78 18.88
CA GLY A 186 -29.35 -16.56 19.05
C GLY A 186 -28.56 -15.32 19.37
N VAL A 187 -27.22 -15.44 19.36
CA VAL A 187 -26.29 -14.33 19.56
C VAL A 187 -25.73 -13.89 18.26
N SER A 188 -25.65 -12.59 18.04
CA SER A 188 -25.00 -11.98 16.89
C SER A 188 -23.50 -11.84 17.15
N TYR A 189 -22.71 -12.36 16.23
CA TYR A 189 -21.26 -12.25 16.26
C TYR A 189 -20.75 -11.53 15.04
N CYS A 190 -19.72 -10.71 15.22
CA CYS A 190 -18.98 -10.10 14.12
C CYS A 190 -17.56 -10.66 14.11
N VAL A 191 -17.06 -10.96 12.92
CA VAL A 191 -15.69 -11.41 12.72
C VAL A 191 -14.94 -10.42 11.85
N MET A 192 -13.66 -10.28 12.16
CA MET A 192 -12.72 -9.50 11.36
C MET A 192 -11.35 -10.15 11.43
N ALA A 193 -10.54 -9.87 10.45
CA ALA A 193 -9.20 -10.42 10.39
C ALA A 193 -8.20 -9.37 9.95
N LYS A 194 -6.95 -9.59 10.30
CA LYS A 194 -5.82 -8.84 9.79
C LYS A 194 -4.69 -9.78 9.42
N MET A 195 -3.78 -9.30 8.59
CA MET A 195 -2.52 -9.98 8.30
C MET A 195 -1.46 -9.55 9.31
N TYR A 196 -0.59 -10.48 9.67
CA TYR A 196 0.56 -10.22 10.53
C TYR A 196 1.83 -10.73 9.88
N VAL A 197 2.87 -9.90 9.88
CA VAL A 197 4.21 -10.21 9.36
C VAL A 197 5.16 -10.36 10.54
N PRO A 198 5.47 -11.59 11.02
CA PRO A 198 6.31 -11.76 12.21
C PRO A 198 7.69 -11.14 12.05
N MET A 199 8.33 -11.32 10.90
CA MET A 199 9.69 -10.84 10.66
C MET A 199 9.84 -9.31 10.80
N LEU A 200 8.81 -8.56 10.43
CA LEU A 200 8.80 -7.11 10.50
C LEU A 200 8.01 -6.57 11.70
N ASP A 201 7.38 -7.45 12.47
CA ASP A 201 6.46 -7.11 13.56
C ASP A 201 5.46 -6.02 13.15
N ARG A 202 4.80 -6.27 12.04
CA ARG A 202 3.80 -5.36 11.49
C ARG A 202 2.49 -6.07 11.20
N SER A 203 1.39 -5.38 11.46
CA SER A 203 0.05 -5.85 11.15
C SER A 203 -0.61 -4.99 10.08
N SER A 204 -1.46 -5.59 9.27
CA SER A 204 -2.35 -4.85 8.39
C SER A 204 -3.46 -4.15 9.17
N ALA A 205 -4.22 -3.30 8.50
CA ALA A 205 -5.52 -2.88 9.00
C ALA A 205 -6.46 -4.09 9.10
N TYR A 206 -7.53 -3.95 9.89
CA TYR A 206 -8.56 -4.98 9.94
C TYR A 206 -9.37 -5.02 8.64
N SER A 207 -9.82 -6.22 8.28
CA SER A 207 -10.84 -6.39 7.24
C SER A 207 -12.15 -5.73 7.65
N SER A 208 -13.08 -5.58 6.70
CA SER A 208 -14.45 -5.22 7.02
C SER A 208 -15.07 -6.26 7.95
N ARG A 209 -15.97 -5.82 8.82
CA ARG A 209 -16.72 -6.70 9.71
C ARG A 209 -17.67 -7.55 8.90
N GLN A 210 -17.73 -8.84 9.22
CA GLN A 210 -18.74 -9.76 8.73
C GLN A 210 -19.54 -10.25 9.93
N CYS A 211 -20.81 -9.88 10.03
CA CYS A 211 -21.65 -10.20 11.16
C CYS A 211 -22.67 -11.28 10.78
N THR A 212 -22.97 -12.14 11.74
CA THR A 212 -23.94 -13.22 11.58
C THR A 212 -24.62 -13.56 12.90
N VAL A 213 -25.81 -14.13 12.81
CA VAL A 213 -26.55 -14.69 13.95
C VAL A 213 -26.59 -16.20 13.80
N LEU A 214 -26.23 -16.92 14.84
CA LEU A 214 -26.28 -18.38 14.86
C LEU A 214 -27.67 -18.91 15.25
#